data_e4ace4b96fa9aa8648f2f3641b049654
#
_entry.id   e4ace4b96fa9aa8648f2f3641b049654
#
_cell.length_a   1.000
_cell.length_b   1.000
_cell.length_c   1.000
_cell.angle_alpha   90.00
_cell.angle_beta   90.00
_cell.angle_gamma   90.00
#
_symmetry.space_group_name_H-M   'P 1'
#
loop_
_entity.id
_entity.type
_entity.pdbx_description
1 polymer ?
#
loop_
_entity_poly.entity_id
_entity_poly.type
_entity_poly.pdbx_seq_one_letter_code
_entity_poly.pdbx_strand_id
1 'polypeptide(L)'
;MKKEKILTYSMIGFYCLWCMLEIYMIFSGTRLSGQSVSENTMQIRMGLYNVKNVLGYALAFVFALDCWYFGFYKTKSTKALFLKMLKNITVLLALYVVITGIASFINSGIGGYMNYFEPLYLVISVTIMSFLVGTYLKTIKKY
;
A
#
# COMPACT_ATOMS: atom_id res chain seq x y z
N MET A 1 5.86 -18.87 12.00
CA MET A 1 6.11 -18.99 10.53
C MET A 1 4.88 -18.86 9.66
N LYS A 2 3.78 -19.63 9.86
CA LYS A 2 2.59 -19.54 8.98
C LYS A 2 1.94 -18.14 8.98
N LYS A 3 1.69 -17.53 10.15
CA LYS A 3 1.02 -16.21 10.26
C LYS A 3 1.80 -15.07 9.60
N GLU A 4 3.13 -15.06 9.72
CA GLU A 4 3.99 -14.04 9.11
C GLU A 4 3.94 -14.12 7.57
N LYS A 5 3.98 -15.34 7.02
CA LYS A 5 3.85 -15.53 5.56
C LYS A 5 2.49 -15.05 5.05
N ILE A 6 1.41 -15.34 5.79
CA ILE A 6 0.06 -14.90 5.42
C ILE A 6 -0.01 -13.37 5.37
N LEU A 7 0.49 -12.68 6.40
CA LEU A 7 0.49 -11.21 6.43
C LEU A 7 1.30 -10.60 5.28
N THR A 8 2.50 -11.16 5.00
CA THR A 8 3.32 -10.69 3.89
C THR A 8 2.64 -10.93 2.54
N TYR A 9 2.04 -12.11 2.31
CA TYR A 9 1.32 -12.38 1.06
C TYR A 9 0.04 -11.53 0.92
N SER A 10 -0.68 -11.29 2.02
CA SER A 10 -1.84 -10.39 2.00
C SER A 10 -1.43 -8.97 1.64
N MET A 11 -0.34 -8.47 2.19
CA MET A 11 0.23 -7.16 1.85
C MET A 11 0.54 -7.05 0.35
N ILE A 12 1.23 -8.04 -0.20
CA ILE A 12 1.55 -8.11 -1.63
C ILE A 12 0.26 -8.16 -2.46
N GLY A 13 -0.70 -8.99 -2.07
CA GLY A 13 -1.98 -9.15 -2.76
C GLY A 13 -2.78 -7.84 -2.81
N PHE A 14 -2.93 -7.14 -1.69
CA PHE A 14 -3.62 -5.84 -1.66
C PHE A 14 -2.92 -4.78 -2.52
N TYR A 15 -1.59 -4.76 -2.52
CA TYR A 15 -0.84 -3.84 -3.35
C TYR A 15 -1.01 -4.14 -4.84
N CYS A 16 -0.93 -5.41 -5.23
CA CYS A 16 -1.18 -5.82 -6.63
C CYS A 16 -2.61 -5.47 -7.07
N LEU A 17 -3.61 -5.74 -6.25
CA LEU A 17 -5.01 -5.36 -6.55
C LEU A 17 -5.16 -3.85 -6.70
N TRP A 18 -4.53 -3.07 -5.85
CA TRP A 18 -4.52 -1.61 -5.95
C TRP A 18 -3.92 -1.14 -7.28
N CYS A 19 -2.77 -1.71 -7.67
CA CYS A 19 -2.11 -1.38 -8.94
C CYS A 19 -2.95 -1.81 -10.15
N MET A 20 -3.57 -2.99 -10.10
CA MET A 20 -4.46 -3.46 -11.17
C MET A 20 -5.67 -2.53 -11.35
N LEU A 21 -6.25 -2.08 -10.25
CA LEU A 21 -7.37 -1.14 -10.29
C LEU A 21 -6.94 0.20 -10.90
N GLU A 22 -5.76 0.71 -10.54
CA GLU A 22 -5.21 1.93 -11.11
C GLU A 22 -4.99 1.80 -12.63
N ILE A 23 -4.39 0.70 -13.07
CA ILE A 23 -4.21 0.38 -14.50
C ILE A 23 -5.55 0.33 -15.20
N TYR A 24 -6.54 -0.35 -14.64
CA TYR A 24 -7.90 -0.42 -15.19
C TYR A 24 -8.53 0.97 -15.34
N MET A 25 -8.39 1.83 -14.33
CA MET A 25 -8.91 3.21 -14.37
C MET A 25 -8.26 4.04 -15.50
N ILE A 26 -6.98 3.82 -15.77
CA ILE A 26 -6.26 4.49 -16.86
C ILE A 26 -6.79 3.99 -18.21
N PHE A 27 -6.87 2.68 -18.41
CA PHE A 27 -7.33 2.09 -19.68
C PHE A 27 -8.80 2.39 -19.98
N SER A 28 -9.66 2.44 -18.98
CA SER A 28 -11.08 2.75 -19.16
C SER A 28 -11.37 4.24 -19.40
N GLY A 29 -10.33 5.08 -19.46
CA GLY A 29 -10.47 6.52 -19.64
C GLY A 29 -11.15 7.24 -18.47
N THR A 30 -11.43 6.53 -17.38
CA THR A 30 -12.09 7.10 -16.19
C THR A 30 -11.20 8.08 -15.44
N ARG A 31 -9.91 8.14 -15.77
CA ARG A 31 -8.93 9.05 -15.17
C ARG A 31 -8.68 10.33 -15.97
N LEU A 32 -9.11 10.40 -17.23
CA LEU A 32 -8.87 11.57 -18.07
C LEU A 32 -9.68 12.77 -17.56
N SER A 33 -8.99 13.71 -16.93
CA SER A 33 -9.51 15.01 -16.54
C SER A 33 -9.60 15.91 -17.77
N GLY A 34 -10.77 16.46 -18.04
CA GLY A 34 -10.92 17.53 -19.03
C GLY A 34 -11.96 17.33 -20.13
N GLN A 35 -12.52 16.15 -20.28
CA GLN A 35 -13.68 15.93 -21.16
C GLN A 35 -14.98 16.02 -20.35
N SER A 36 -16.04 16.52 -20.95
CA SER A 36 -17.40 16.47 -20.41
C SER A 36 -17.82 15.03 -20.18
N VAL A 37 -17.66 14.57 -18.94
CA VAL A 37 -17.91 13.19 -18.55
C VAL A 37 -19.41 13.06 -18.29
N SER A 38 -20.06 12.05 -18.87
CA SER A 38 -21.46 11.75 -18.57
C SER A 38 -21.63 11.43 -17.07
N GLU A 39 -22.80 11.75 -16.52
CA GLU A 39 -23.12 11.54 -15.10
C GLU A 39 -22.89 10.08 -14.65
N ASN A 40 -23.22 9.13 -15.52
CA ASN A 40 -22.99 7.69 -15.30
C ASN A 40 -21.50 7.35 -15.16
N THR A 41 -20.65 7.94 -16.00
CA THR A 41 -19.19 7.71 -15.94
C THR A 41 -18.60 8.32 -14.67
N MET A 42 -19.15 9.42 -14.20
CA MET A 42 -18.74 10.07 -12.94
C MET A 42 -19.07 9.22 -11.72
N GLN A 43 -20.24 8.58 -11.68
CA GLN A 43 -20.63 7.65 -10.59
C GLN A 43 -19.72 6.42 -10.55
N ILE A 44 -19.44 5.82 -11.70
CA ILE A 44 -18.52 4.67 -11.81
C ILE A 44 -17.12 5.07 -11.31
N ARG A 45 -16.64 6.24 -11.70
CA ARG A 45 -15.35 6.78 -11.27
C ARG A 45 -15.26 6.94 -9.75
N MET A 46 -16.29 7.54 -9.13
CA MET A 46 -16.35 7.68 -7.67
C MET A 46 -16.35 6.32 -6.96
N GLY A 47 -17.09 5.35 -7.50
CA GLY A 47 -17.10 3.98 -6.98
C GLY A 47 -15.70 3.33 -7.00
N LEU A 48 -15.00 3.44 -8.12
CA LEU A 48 -13.65 2.91 -8.29
C LEU A 48 -12.63 3.58 -7.34
N TYR A 49 -12.74 4.91 -7.16
CA TYR A 49 -11.91 5.63 -6.21
C TYR A 49 -12.15 5.17 -4.76
N ASN A 50 -13.40 4.96 -4.38
CA ASN A 50 -13.72 4.45 -3.05
C ASN A 50 -13.13 3.06 -2.82
N VAL A 51 -13.25 2.15 -3.79
CA VAL A 51 -12.62 0.81 -3.71
C VAL A 51 -11.11 0.92 -3.60
N LYS A 52 -10.49 1.79 -4.38
CA LYS A 52 -9.04 2.05 -4.33
C LYS A 52 -8.60 2.55 -2.96
N ASN A 53 -9.35 3.47 -2.36
CA ASN A 53 -9.06 3.98 -1.02
C ASN A 53 -9.17 2.87 0.04
N VAL A 54 -10.21 2.05 -0.02
CA VAL A 54 -10.38 0.91 0.89
C VAL A 54 -9.21 -0.07 0.78
N LEU A 55 -8.75 -0.38 -0.43
CA LEU A 55 -7.58 -1.22 -0.66
C LEU A 55 -6.30 -0.58 -0.08
N GLY A 56 -6.13 0.74 -0.22
CA GLY A 56 -5.01 1.48 0.36
C GLY A 56 -4.99 1.39 1.90
N TYR A 57 -6.13 1.58 2.54
CA TYR A 57 -6.26 1.43 4.00
C TYR A 57 -6.04 -0.02 4.45
N ALA A 58 -6.58 -1.00 3.72
CA ALA A 58 -6.36 -2.41 4.01
C ALA A 58 -4.87 -2.78 3.91
N LEU A 59 -4.18 -2.30 2.87
CA LEU A 59 -2.73 -2.44 2.72
C LEU A 59 -1.96 -1.87 3.91
N ALA A 60 -2.27 -0.62 4.30
CA ALA A 60 -1.62 0.05 5.42
C ALA A 60 -1.84 -0.70 6.74
N PHE A 61 -3.06 -1.19 6.97
CA PHE A 61 -3.41 -1.97 8.15
C PHE A 61 -2.65 -3.31 8.21
N VAL A 62 -2.63 -4.06 7.12
CA VAL A 62 -1.90 -5.35 7.07
C VAL A 62 -0.40 -5.15 7.21
N PHE A 63 0.14 -4.08 6.62
CA PHE A 63 1.54 -3.70 6.77
C PHE A 63 1.89 -3.40 8.24
N ALA A 64 1.07 -2.59 8.91
CA ALA A 64 1.24 -2.29 10.33
C ALA A 64 1.16 -3.54 11.19
N LEU A 65 0.18 -4.42 10.94
CA LEU A 65 0.04 -5.69 11.66
C LEU A 65 1.27 -6.61 11.48
N ASP A 66 1.81 -6.70 10.26
CA ASP A 66 3.01 -7.52 10.00
C ASP A 66 4.23 -6.98 10.74
N CYS A 67 4.44 -5.66 10.72
CA CYS A 67 5.52 -5.02 11.46
C CYS A 67 5.35 -5.19 12.98
N TRP A 68 4.14 -4.97 13.49
CA TRP A 68 3.83 -5.12 14.92
C TRP A 68 3.98 -6.55 15.42
N TYR A 69 3.43 -7.50 14.67
CA TYR A 69 3.53 -8.92 15.03
C TYR A 69 4.99 -9.35 15.11
N PHE A 70 5.80 -8.96 14.14
CA PHE A 70 7.21 -9.32 14.11
C PHE A 70 8.03 -8.58 15.18
N GLY A 71 7.89 -7.26 15.25
CA GLY A 71 8.72 -6.41 16.12
C GLY A 71 8.40 -6.56 17.59
N PHE A 72 7.11 -6.54 17.97
CA PHE A 72 6.70 -6.54 19.37
C PHE A 72 6.39 -7.91 19.92
N TYR A 73 5.79 -8.77 19.12
CA TYR A 73 5.33 -10.08 19.60
C TYR A 73 6.41 -11.15 19.49
N LYS A 74 7.10 -11.20 18.36
CA LYS A 74 8.08 -12.27 18.09
C LYS A 74 9.47 -11.94 18.62
N THR A 75 9.98 -10.76 18.38
CA THR A 75 11.38 -10.39 18.71
C THR A 75 11.51 -9.46 19.92
N LYS A 76 10.43 -8.76 20.28
CA LYS A 76 10.39 -7.76 21.34
C LYS A 76 11.49 -6.67 21.20
N SER A 77 11.93 -6.41 19.98
CA SER A 77 13.03 -5.52 19.65
C SER A 77 12.59 -4.43 18.67
N THR A 78 12.86 -3.17 19.01
CA THR A 78 12.62 -2.02 18.13
C THR A 78 13.48 -2.07 16.86
N LYS A 79 14.71 -2.58 16.95
CA LYS A 79 15.58 -2.77 15.80
C LYS A 79 15.00 -3.78 14.82
N ALA A 80 14.45 -4.89 15.31
CA ALA A 80 13.81 -5.89 14.46
C ALA A 80 12.53 -5.36 13.81
N LEU A 81 11.74 -4.53 14.52
CA LEU A 81 10.60 -3.83 13.94
C LEU A 81 11.03 -2.95 12.76
N PHE A 82 12.06 -2.14 12.96
CA PHE A 82 12.58 -1.26 11.91
C PHE A 82 13.10 -2.03 10.69
N LEU A 83 13.86 -3.09 10.90
CA LEU A 83 14.36 -3.95 9.82
C LEU A 83 13.23 -4.65 9.06
N LYS A 84 12.19 -5.10 9.76
CA LYS A 84 11.01 -5.68 9.11
C LYS A 84 10.26 -4.66 8.28
N MET A 85 10.10 -3.45 8.80
CA MET A 85 9.49 -2.32 8.10
C MET A 85 10.26 -2.00 6.81
N LEU A 86 11.59 -1.87 6.91
CA LEU A 86 12.46 -1.59 5.77
C LEU A 86 12.34 -2.70 4.71
N LYS A 87 12.38 -3.97 5.13
CA LYS A 87 12.18 -5.11 4.24
C LYS A 87 10.84 -5.06 3.51
N ASN A 88 9.75 -4.78 4.22
CA ASN A 88 8.42 -4.72 3.61
C ASN A 88 8.31 -3.55 2.61
N ILE A 89 8.86 -2.38 2.93
CA ILE A 89 8.93 -1.24 2.01
C ILE A 89 9.75 -1.60 0.77
N THR A 90 10.89 -2.26 0.93
CA THR A 90 11.73 -2.69 -0.21
C THR A 90 10.96 -3.65 -1.13
N VAL A 91 10.19 -4.59 -0.56
CA VAL A 91 9.35 -5.50 -1.36
C VAL A 91 8.28 -4.74 -2.15
N LEU A 92 7.59 -3.77 -1.52
CA LEU A 92 6.59 -2.96 -2.21
C LEU A 92 7.21 -2.08 -3.31
N LEU A 93 8.39 -1.49 -3.05
CA LEU A 93 9.12 -0.71 -4.06
C LEU A 93 9.60 -1.58 -5.23
N ALA A 94 10.08 -2.79 -4.97
CA ALA A 94 10.46 -3.72 -6.03
C ALA A 94 9.26 -4.11 -6.89
N LEU A 95 8.11 -4.40 -6.28
CA LEU A 95 6.85 -4.66 -7.00
C LEU A 95 6.42 -3.45 -7.83
N TYR A 96 6.54 -2.25 -7.26
CA TYR A 96 6.26 -1.00 -7.96
C TYR A 96 7.09 -0.90 -9.25
N VAL A 97 8.41 -1.08 -9.16
CA VAL A 97 9.32 -0.99 -10.31
C VAL A 97 8.96 -2.03 -11.37
N VAL A 98 8.66 -3.26 -10.97
CA VAL A 98 8.26 -4.34 -11.89
C VAL A 98 6.95 -4.03 -12.58
N ILE A 99 5.91 -3.64 -11.83
CA ILE A 99 4.58 -3.35 -12.38
C ILE A 99 4.64 -2.13 -13.31
N THR A 100 5.38 -1.09 -12.93
CA THR A 100 5.59 0.11 -13.75
C THR A 100 6.33 -0.22 -15.03
N GLY A 101 7.39 -1.03 -14.93
CA GLY A 101 8.16 -1.47 -16.10
C GLY A 101 7.31 -2.23 -17.09
N ILE A 102 6.51 -3.18 -16.62
CA ILE A 102 5.58 -3.95 -17.46
C ILE A 102 4.51 -3.02 -18.08
N ALA A 103 3.89 -2.17 -17.28
CA ALA A 103 2.86 -1.24 -17.76
C ALA A 103 3.42 -0.27 -18.80
N SER A 104 4.62 0.27 -18.59
CA SER A 104 5.29 1.16 -19.55
C SER A 104 5.71 0.46 -20.84
N PHE A 105 6.03 -0.84 -20.78
CA PHE A 105 6.35 -1.64 -21.94
C PHE A 105 5.11 -1.88 -22.81
N ILE A 106 3.94 -2.10 -22.17
CA ILE A 106 2.67 -2.30 -22.90
C ILE A 106 2.18 -0.99 -23.51
N ASN A 107 2.32 0.12 -22.79
CA ASN A 107 1.91 1.44 -23.26
C ASN A 107 2.79 2.53 -22.62
N SER A 108 3.65 3.15 -23.43
CA SER A 108 4.58 4.20 -22.99
C SER A 108 3.92 5.41 -22.32
N GLY A 109 2.62 5.65 -22.60
CA GLY A 109 1.84 6.71 -21.95
C GLY A 109 1.41 6.40 -20.51
N ILE A 110 1.31 5.13 -20.12
CA ILE A 110 0.77 4.72 -18.81
C ILE A 110 1.75 5.04 -17.67
N GLY A 111 3.05 4.86 -17.89
CA GLY A 111 4.07 5.04 -16.86
C GLY A 111 4.10 6.44 -16.22
N GLY A 112 3.71 7.49 -16.98
CA GLY A 112 3.65 8.87 -16.50
C GLY A 112 2.40 9.22 -15.69
N TYR A 113 1.34 8.41 -15.78
CA TYR A 113 0.04 8.71 -15.16
C TYR A 113 -0.25 7.96 -13.86
N MET A 114 0.52 6.93 -13.55
CA MET A 114 0.29 6.13 -12.36
C MET A 114 0.84 6.80 -11.10
N ASN A 115 -0.04 7.13 -10.16
CA ASN A 115 0.36 7.71 -8.88
C ASN A 115 0.60 6.60 -7.84
N TYR A 116 1.71 5.92 -7.96
CA TYR A 116 2.09 4.77 -7.11
C TYR A 116 2.46 5.15 -5.68
N PHE A 117 2.73 6.42 -5.45
CA PHE A 117 3.14 6.90 -4.14
C PHE A 117 1.99 7.00 -3.16
N GLU A 118 0.75 7.15 -3.64
CA GLU A 118 -0.42 7.35 -2.79
C GLU A 118 -0.60 6.25 -1.73
N PRO A 119 -0.60 4.94 -2.06
CA PRO A 119 -0.67 3.89 -1.04
C PRO A 119 0.61 3.76 -0.22
N LEU A 120 1.76 4.12 -0.76
CA LEU A 120 3.02 4.11 -0.03
C LEU A 120 3.06 5.21 1.04
N TYR A 121 2.50 6.38 0.78
CA TYR A 121 2.33 7.43 1.79
C TYR A 121 1.50 6.96 2.97
N LEU A 122 0.37 6.30 2.72
CA LEU A 122 -0.46 5.72 3.77
C LEU A 122 0.31 4.68 4.58
N VAL A 123 1.01 3.78 3.91
CA VAL A 123 1.84 2.74 4.55
C VAL A 123 2.91 3.37 5.43
N ILE A 124 3.64 4.36 4.93
CA ILE A 124 4.70 5.05 5.68
C ILE A 124 4.11 5.78 6.87
N SER A 125 3.02 6.54 6.69
CA SER A 125 2.38 7.31 7.76
C SER A 125 1.87 6.40 8.88
N VAL A 126 1.14 5.33 8.54
CA VAL A 126 0.64 4.35 9.52
C VAL A 126 1.80 3.65 10.24
N THR A 127 2.91 3.39 9.55
CA THR A 127 4.07 2.74 10.15
C THR A 127 4.79 3.66 11.13
N ILE A 128 4.99 4.93 10.77
CA ILE A 128 5.57 5.93 11.67
C ILE A 128 4.70 6.07 12.92
N MET A 129 3.39 6.24 12.77
CA MET A 129 2.46 6.33 13.88
C MET A 129 2.48 5.07 14.74
N SER A 130 2.50 3.89 14.13
CA SER A 130 2.61 2.61 14.84
C SER A 130 3.92 2.51 15.64
N PHE A 131 5.03 2.98 15.07
CA PHE A 131 6.32 3.01 15.75
C PHE A 131 6.30 3.95 16.96
N LEU A 132 5.75 5.16 16.81
CA LEU A 132 5.63 6.14 17.89
C LEU A 132 4.75 5.61 19.03
N VAL A 133 3.57 5.06 18.70
CA VAL A 133 2.67 4.46 19.70
C VAL A 133 3.33 3.28 20.40
N GLY A 134 4.00 2.41 19.67
CA GLY A 134 4.68 1.24 20.23
C GLY A 134 5.83 1.62 21.16
N THR A 135 6.63 2.63 20.84
CA THR A 135 7.70 3.13 21.70
C THR A 135 7.13 3.80 22.96
N TYR A 136 6.06 4.58 22.82
CA TYR A 136 5.38 5.22 23.94
C TYR A 136 4.81 4.19 24.94
N LEU A 137 4.07 3.18 24.46
CA LEU A 137 3.53 2.11 25.29
C LEU A 137 4.62 1.30 26.01
N LYS A 138 5.78 1.14 25.39
CA LYS A 138 6.92 0.44 25.99
C LYS A 138 7.57 1.28 27.11
N THR A 139 7.53 2.60 26.99
CA THR A 139 8.03 3.53 28.01
C THR A 139 7.11 3.52 29.23
N ILE A 140 5.79 3.55 29.04
CA ILE A 140 4.80 3.49 30.13
C ILE A 140 4.88 2.17 30.91
N LYS A 141 5.08 1.02 30.24
CA LYS A 141 5.18 -0.29 30.92
C LYS A 141 6.47 -0.47 31.73
N LYS A 142 7.40 0.48 31.69
CA LYS A 142 8.60 0.48 32.54
C LYS A 142 8.43 1.23 33.86
N TYR A 143 7.31 1.92 34.00
CA TYR A 143 6.88 2.55 35.26
C TYR A 143 5.70 1.78 35.87
#